data_f5016917307d62f42952cd6bbe04a2d0
#
_entry.id   f5016917307d62f42952cd6bbe04a2d0
#
_cell.length_a   1.000
_cell.length_b   1.000
_cell.length_c   1.000
_cell.angle_alpha   90.00
_cell.angle_beta   90.00
_cell.angle_gamma   90.00
#
_symmetry.space_group_name_H-M   'P 1'
#
loop_
_entity.id
_entity.type
_entity.pdbx_description
1 polymer ?
#
loop_
_entity_poly.entity_id
_entity_poly.type
_entity_poly.pdbx_seq_one_letter_code
_entity_poly.pdbx_strand_id
1 'polypeptide(L)'
;MNNQTPVMHDWSRVVQAIESHHLDSTELLETIAFLATNESWRDVWKIADLLGREVSILFDSVNRVWVDVGTPGMVRPKPPIGSQLPLRLWIHTHPYNAYWSATDLDTLAIYSTILQEALVLGHDHLKRTVTNDGSGPSLGEKGPLQSWTSEDTVNYDKLEESDVG
;
A
#
# COMPACT_ATOMS: atom_id res chain seq x y z
N MET A 1 8.41 12.81 5.37
CA MET A 1 8.04 13.70 4.26
C MET A 1 7.35 14.94 4.80
N ASN A 2 7.53 16.05 4.13
CA ASN A 2 6.88 17.31 4.51
C ASN A 2 5.39 17.26 4.15
N ASN A 3 4.58 18.15 4.76
CA ASN A 3 3.15 18.31 4.47
C ASN A 3 2.86 18.81 3.04
N GLN A 4 3.80 18.68 2.12
CA GLN A 4 3.63 19.09 0.74
C GLN A 4 2.94 18.01 -0.08
N THR A 5 2.10 18.42 -1.02
CA THR A 5 1.48 17.50 -1.97
C THR A 5 2.57 16.82 -2.79
N PRO A 6 2.58 15.47 -2.87
CA PRO A 6 3.56 14.77 -3.68
C PRO A 6 3.48 15.18 -5.15
N VAL A 7 4.63 15.23 -5.82
CA VAL A 7 4.73 15.59 -7.24
C VAL A 7 5.30 14.44 -8.06
N MET A 8 4.91 14.36 -9.32
CA MET A 8 5.45 13.41 -10.28
C MET A 8 6.80 13.92 -10.79
N HIS A 9 7.83 13.08 -10.71
CA HIS A 9 9.14 13.39 -11.26
C HIS A 9 9.31 12.81 -12.65
N ASP A 10 10.30 13.34 -13.40
CA ASP A 10 10.67 12.83 -14.70
C ASP A 10 10.99 11.33 -14.60
N TRP A 11 10.33 10.53 -15.42
CA TRP A 11 10.48 9.08 -15.40
C TRP A 11 11.92 8.62 -15.59
N SER A 12 12.70 9.34 -16.41
CA SER A 12 14.11 9.01 -16.61
C SER A 12 14.92 9.13 -15.31
N ARG A 13 14.60 10.10 -14.46
CA ARG A 13 15.25 10.25 -13.16
C ARG A 13 14.85 9.15 -12.19
N VAL A 14 13.59 8.75 -12.23
CA VAL A 14 13.09 7.63 -11.41
C VAL A 14 13.80 6.34 -11.80
N VAL A 15 13.87 6.04 -13.08
CA VAL A 15 14.57 4.85 -13.61
C VAL A 15 16.04 4.89 -13.23
N GLN A 16 16.69 6.06 -13.34
CA GLN A 16 18.08 6.22 -12.95
C GLN A 16 18.30 5.93 -11.45
N ALA A 17 17.40 6.40 -10.60
CA ALA A 17 17.47 6.10 -9.16
C ALA A 17 17.34 4.61 -8.89
N ILE A 18 16.43 3.92 -9.59
CA ILE A 18 16.25 2.48 -9.49
C ILE A 18 17.51 1.74 -9.94
N GLU A 19 18.05 2.08 -11.09
CA GLU A 19 19.26 1.44 -11.65
C GLU A 19 20.50 1.67 -10.78
N SER A 20 20.56 2.83 -10.13
CA SER A 20 21.67 3.20 -9.23
C SER A 20 21.48 2.68 -7.80
N HIS A 21 20.39 1.97 -7.52
CA HIS A 21 20.01 1.49 -6.20
C HIS A 21 19.87 2.59 -5.14
N HIS A 22 19.48 3.79 -5.54
CA HIS A 22 19.19 4.90 -4.63
C HIS A 22 17.74 4.79 -4.13
N LEU A 23 17.48 3.81 -3.26
CA LEU A 23 16.14 3.46 -2.78
C LEU A 23 15.50 4.53 -1.89
N ASP A 24 16.30 5.44 -1.36
CA ASP A 24 15.88 6.57 -0.54
C ASP A 24 15.86 7.90 -1.31
N SER A 25 16.02 7.85 -2.63
CA SER A 25 16.00 9.04 -3.47
C SER A 25 14.67 9.77 -3.35
N THR A 26 14.74 11.10 -3.21
CA THR A 26 13.53 11.94 -3.12
C THR A 26 12.65 11.77 -4.35
N GLU A 27 13.22 11.72 -5.54
CA GLU A 27 12.48 11.54 -6.80
C GLU A 27 11.69 10.23 -6.81
N LEU A 28 12.30 9.14 -6.36
CA LEU A 28 11.67 7.83 -6.31
C LEU A 28 10.52 7.81 -5.29
N LEU A 29 10.79 8.23 -4.06
CA LEU A 29 9.81 8.20 -2.98
C LEU A 29 8.63 9.13 -3.26
N GLU A 30 8.87 10.33 -3.76
CA GLU A 30 7.80 11.28 -4.10
C GLU A 30 6.96 10.78 -5.28
N THR A 31 7.57 10.14 -6.27
CA THR A 31 6.83 9.56 -7.40
C THR A 31 5.91 8.45 -6.92
N ILE A 32 6.39 7.56 -6.05
CA ILE A 32 5.54 6.52 -5.47
C ILE A 32 4.39 7.15 -4.68
N ALA A 33 4.67 8.17 -3.87
CA ALA A 33 3.65 8.88 -3.09
C ALA A 33 2.61 9.55 -3.99
N PHE A 34 3.04 10.16 -5.09
CA PHE A 34 2.16 10.78 -6.07
C PHE A 34 1.23 9.75 -6.71
N LEU A 35 1.78 8.64 -7.17
CA LEU A 35 1.01 7.57 -7.80
C LEU A 35 -0.01 6.98 -6.82
N ALA A 36 0.40 6.76 -5.58
CA ALA A 36 -0.49 6.24 -4.53
C ALA A 36 -1.61 7.23 -4.19
N THR A 37 -1.31 8.53 -4.11
CA THR A 37 -2.30 9.57 -3.85
C THR A 37 -3.36 9.62 -4.95
N ASN A 38 -2.97 9.34 -6.19
CA ASN A 38 -3.88 9.29 -7.33
C ASN A 38 -4.45 7.90 -7.61
N GLU A 39 -4.22 6.95 -6.70
CA GLU A 39 -4.71 5.57 -6.81
C GLU A 39 -4.27 4.86 -8.09
N SER A 40 -3.11 5.24 -8.61
CA SER A 40 -2.48 4.60 -9.77
C SER A 40 -1.77 3.32 -9.34
N TRP A 41 -2.53 2.34 -8.85
CA TRP A 41 -2.00 1.15 -8.18
C TRP A 41 -1.14 0.29 -9.10
N ARG A 42 -1.52 0.13 -10.35
CA ARG A 42 -0.73 -0.63 -11.32
C ARG A 42 0.68 -0.03 -11.47
N ASP A 43 0.77 1.29 -11.51
CA ASP A 43 2.06 1.97 -11.67
C ASP A 43 2.90 1.87 -10.40
N VAL A 44 2.29 1.92 -9.22
CA VAL A 44 2.97 1.65 -7.95
C VAL A 44 3.57 0.25 -7.98
N TRP A 45 2.79 -0.75 -8.38
CA TRP A 45 3.29 -2.12 -8.46
C TRP A 45 4.43 -2.26 -9.46
N LYS A 46 4.35 -1.60 -10.62
CA LYS A 46 5.41 -1.64 -11.65
C LYS A 46 6.73 -1.11 -11.11
N ILE A 47 6.71 -0.03 -10.33
CA ILE A 47 7.92 0.50 -9.71
C ILE A 47 8.50 -0.52 -8.72
N ALA A 48 7.68 -1.12 -7.89
CA ALA A 48 8.12 -2.15 -6.95
C ALA A 48 8.75 -3.34 -7.68
N ASP A 49 8.15 -3.76 -8.78
CA ASP A 49 8.68 -4.85 -9.61
C ASP A 49 10.04 -4.50 -10.19
N LEU A 50 10.20 -3.29 -10.73
CA LEU A 50 11.50 -2.81 -11.24
C LEU A 50 12.55 -2.74 -10.13
N LEU A 51 12.15 -2.36 -8.92
CA LEU A 51 13.04 -2.33 -7.76
C LEU A 51 13.42 -3.73 -7.27
N GLY A 52 12.59 -4.73 -7.55
CA GLY A 52 12.72 -6.05 -6.94
C GLY A 52 12.55 -6.01 -5.43
N ARG A 53 11.74 -5.08 -4.92
CA ARG A 53 11.51 -4.84 -3.50
C ARG A 53 10.04 -4.66 -3.20
N GLU A 54 9.62 -5.05 -2.00
CA GLU A 54 8.30 -4.67 -1.51
C GLU A 54 8.30 -3.19 -1.17
N VAL A 55 7.21 -2.50 -1.56
CA VAL A 55 6.97 -1.11 -1.21
C VAL A 55 5.81 -1.07 -0.23
N SER A 56 5.96 -0.29 0.82
CA SER A 56 4.91 -0.07 1.83
C SER A 56 4.59 1.41 1.90
N ILE A 57 3.31 1.73 1.89
CA ILE A 57 2.82 3.12 1.88
C ILE A 57 1.77 3.26 2.98
N LEU A 58 1.87 4.32 3.77
CA LEU A 58 0.90 4.64 4.80
C LEU A 58 0.32 6.03 4.57
N PHE A 59 -0.99 6.13 4.68
CA PHE A 59 -1.71 7.40 4.78
C PHE A 59 -2.29 7.54 6.18
N ASP A 60 -2.07 8.70 6.82
CA ASP A 60 -2.69 8.98 8.11
C ASP A 60 -4.10 9.60 7.95
N SER A 61 -4.72 10.01 9.05
CA SER A 61 -6.08 10.55 9.05
C SER A 61 -6.22 11.89 8.32
N VAL A 62 -5.12 12.62 8.12
CA VAL A 62 -5.10 13.90 7.39
C VAL A 62 -4.41 13.78 6.03
N ASN A 63 -4.29 12.55 5.51
CA ASN A 63 -3.74 12.22 4.20
C ASN A 63 -2.26 12.57 4.01
N ARG A 64 -1.48 12.62 5.09
CA ARG A 64 -0.04 12.60 4.95
C ARG A 64 0.41 11.21 4.54
N VAL A 65 1.42 11.13 3.68
CA VAL A 65 1.87 9.88 3.09
C VAL A 65 3.32 9.58 3.45
N TRP A 66 3.59 8.35 3.81
CA TRP A 66 4.92 7.82 4.06
C TRP A 66 5.16 6.62 3.15
N VAL A 67 6.32 6.61 2.52
CA VAL A 67 6.73 5.53 1.61
C VAL A 67 7.99 4.87 2.16
N ASP A 68 7.98 3.55 2.23
CA ASP A 68 9.13 2.75 2.63
C ASP A 68 9.40 1.68 1.56
N VAL A 69 10.66 1.59 1.13
CA VAL A 69 11.11 0.55 0.21
C VAL A 69 11.88 -0.46 1.03
N GLY A 70 11.25 -1.61 1.25
CA GLY A 70 11.79 -2.64 2.12
C GLY A 70 12.59 -3.71 1.41
N THR A 71 13.12 -4.64 2.20
CA THR A 71 13.66 -5.89 1.68
C THR A 71 12.50 -6.85 1.38
N PRO A 72 12.65 -7.76 0.40
CA PRO A 72 11.58 -8.72 0.08
C PRO A 72 11.10 -9.47 1.33
N GLY A 73 9.79 -9.42 1.58
CA GLY A 73 9.14 -10.20 2.62
C GLY A 73 9.21 -9.67 4.05
N MET A 74 9.69 -8.45 4.28
CA MET A 74 10.03 -8.03 5.65
C MET A 74 9.48 -6.70 6.13
N VAL A 75 8.52 -6.09 5.45
CA VAL A 75 8.08 -4.75 5.87
C VAL A 75 6.85 -4.82 6.76
N ARG A 76 7.03 -4.55 8.06
CA ARG A 76 5.92 -4.21 8.96
C ARG A 76 5.80 -2.70 9.01
N PRO A 77 4.64 -2.13 8.69
CA PRO A 77 4.46 -0.69 8.85
C PRO A 77 4.54 -0.34 10.33
N LYS A 78 5.22 0.76 10.63
CA LYS A 78 5.20 1.37 11.96
C LYS A 78 4.57 2.75 11.80
N PRO A 79 3.64 3.16 12.69
CA PRO A 79 3.12 4.51 12.61
C PRO A 79 4.28 5.51 12.68
N PRO A 80 4.48 6.35 11.64
CA PRO A 80 5.58 7.30 11.66
C PRO A 80 5.38 8.35 12.76
N ILE A 81 6.49 8.87 13.27
CA ILE A 81 6.46 9.97 14.23
C ILE A 81 5.74 11.16 13.59
N GLY A 82 4.75 11.70 14.29
CA GLY A 82 3.93 12.80 13.81
C GLY A 82 2.71 12.40 13.00
N SER A 83 2.50 11.10 12.75
CA SER A 83 1.28 10.65 12.09
C SER A 83 0.07 10.84 13.00
N GLN A 84 -1.07 11.19 12.40
CA GLN A 84 -2.34 11.34 13.12
C GLN A 84 -3.18 10.08 12.97
N LEU A 85 -3.54 9.49 14.09
CA LEU A 85 -4.38 8.29 14.14
C LEU A 85 -5.87 8.66 14.05
N PRO A 86 -6.71 7.79 13.50
CA PRO A 86 -6.36 6.49 12.95
C PRO A 86 -5.62 6.61 11.62
N LEU A 87 -4.80 5.60 11.29
CA LEU A 87 -4.21 5.49 9.95
C LEU A 87 -5.34 5.15 8.97
N ARG A 88 -5.42 5.88 7.87
CA ARG A 88 -6.50 5.70 6.90
C ARG A 88 -6.28 4.49 6.01
N LEU A 89 -5.04 4.27 5.56
CA LEU A 89 -4.77 3.27 4.53
C LEU A 89 -3.33 2.80 4.61
N TRP A 90 -3.15 1.49 4.53
CA TRP A 90 -1.86 0.84 4.36
C TRP A 90 -1.86 0.09 3.04
N ILE A 91 -0.88 0.36 2.18
CA ILE A 91 -0.68 -0.33 0.90
C ILE A 91 0.67 -1.01 0.93
N HIS A 92 0.75 -2.24 0.44
CA HIS A 92 2.03 -2.89 0.19
C HIS A 92 1.94 -3.75 -1.06
N THR A 93 3.11 -4.08 -1.62
CA THR A 93 3.20 -4.82 -2.87
C THR A 93 3.73 -6.22 -2.64
N HIS A 94 3.22 -7.18 -3.45
CA HIS A 94 3.75 -8.54 -3.55
C HIS A 94 4.31 -8.78 -4.95
N PRO A 95 5.27 -9.72 -5.14
CA PRO A 95 5.89 -9.93 -6.46
C PRO A 95 4.93 -10.37 -7.56
N TYR A 96 3.90 -11.17 -7.25
CA TYR A 96 2.97 -11.71 -8.24
C TYR A 96 1.53 -11.59 -7.80
N ASN A 97 1.15 -12.37 -6.79
CA ASN A 97 -0.25 -12.48 -6.38
C ASN A 97 -0.54 -11.62 -5.17
N ALA A 98 -1.69 -10.96 -5.20
CA ALA A 98 -2.22 -10.25 -4.05
C ALA A 98 -2.90 -11.26 -3.12
N TYR A 99 -2.32 -11.46 -1.96
CA TYR A 99 -2.87 -12.29 -0.89
C TYR A 99 -2.37 -11.76 0.46
N TRP A 100 -3.07 -12.09 1.51
CA TRP A 100 -2.63 -11.73 2.86
C TRP A 100 -1.69 -12.83 3.37
N SER A 101 -0.39 -12.52 3.42
CA SER A 101 0.60 -13.44 3.99
C SER A 101 0.42 -13.56 5.51
N ALA A 102 1.11 -14.52 6.13
CA ALA A 102 1.09 -14.65 7.59
C ALA A 102 1.56 -13.36 8.27
N THR A 103 2.62 -12.73 7.74
CA THR A 103 3.12 -11.45 8.25
C THR A 103 2.09 -10.33 8.07
N ASP A 104 1.41 -10.29 6.93
CA ASP A 104 0.34 -9.30 6.67
C ASP A 104 -0.81 -9.47 7.65
N LEU A 105 -1.23 -10.70 7.90
CA LEU A 105 -2.31 -10.99 8.85
C LEU A 105 -1.92 -10.59 10.28
N ASP A 106 -0.66 -10.81 10.67
CA ASP A 106 -0.14 -10.34 11.96
C ASP A 106 -0.21 -8.81 12.05
N THR A 107 0.17 -8.12 10.98
CA THR A 107 0.11 -6.65 10.92
C THR A 107 -1.34 -6.16 11.06
N LEU A 108 -2.27 -6.76 10.33
CA LEU A 108 -3.69 -6.39 10.41
C LEU A 108 -4.24 -6.66 11.80
N ALA A 109 -3.82 -7.75 12.46
CA ALA A 109 -4.24 -8.06 13.82
C ALA A 109 -3.72 -7.00 14.81
N ILE A 110 -2.44 -6.64 14.71
CA ILE A 110 -1.80 -5.66 15.60
C ILE A 110 -2.43 -4.26 15.42
N TYR A 111 -2.73 -3.87 14.19
CA TYR A 111 -3.22 -2.53 13.88
C TYR A 111 -4.75 -2.45 13.74
N SER A 112 -5.49 -3.46 14.15
CA SER A 112 -6.96 -3.52 13.97
C SER A 112 -7.71 -2.34 14.59
N THR A 113 -7.15 -1.69 15.61
CA THR A 113 -7.77 -0.54 16.29
C THR A 113 -7.32 0.82 15.76
N ILE A 114 -6.25 0.87 14.97
CA ILE A 114 -5.67 2.14 14.52
C ILE A 114 -5.55 2.26 13.00
N LEU A 115 -5.90 1.22 12.26
CA LEU A 115 -5.88 1.21 10.80
C LEU A 115 -7.29 0.94 10.27
N GLN A 116 -7.70 1.63 9.21
CA GLN A 116 -9.06 1.54 8.68
C GLN A 116 -9.19 0.72 7.41
N GLU A 117 -8.13 0.69 6.59
CA GLU A 117 -8.16 0.02 5.29
C GLU A 117 -6.76 -0.43 4.90
N ALA A 118 -6.67 -1.56 4.19
CA ALA A 118 -5.41 -2.04 3.64
C ALA A 118 -5.60 -2.59 2.23
N LEU A 119 -4.56 -2.40 1.41
CA LEU A 119 -4.47 -2.97 0.06
C LEU A 119 -3.18 -3.77 -0.06
N VAL A 120 -3.25 -4.90 -0.74
CA VAL A 120 -2.07 -5.59 -1.24
C VAL A 120 -2.13 -5.60 -2.77
N LEU A 121 -1.04 -5.16 -3.41
CA LEU A 121 -0.96 -5.01 -4.86
C LEU A 121 -0.21 -6.19 -5.45
N GLY A 122 -0.81 -6.83 -6.43
CA GLY A 122 -0.19 -7.87 -7.24
C GLY A 122 0.05 -7.41 -8.67
N HIS A 123 0.43 -8.34 -9.53
CA HIS A 123 0.82 -8.07 -10.92
C HIS A 123 -0.28 -7.39 -11.74
N ASP A 124 -1.51 -7.93 -11.72
CA ASP A 124 -2.63 -7.43 -12.52
C ASP A 124 -3.89 -7.20 -11.69
N HIS A 125 -3.77 -7.34 -10.38
CA HIS A 125 -4.91 -7.28 -9.46
C HIS A 125 -4.46 -6.81 -8.08
N LEU A 126 -5.42 -6.37 -7.28
CA LEU A 126 -5.20 -6.06 -5.87
C LEU A 126 -6.20 -6.79 -5.00
N LYS A 127 -5.92 -6.84 -3.71
CA LYS A 127 -6.82 -7.33 -2.68
C LYS A 127 -6.96 -6.25 -1.62
N ARG A 128 -8.19 -6.06 -1.16
CA ARG A 128 -8.55 -5.01 -0.21
C ARG A 128 -9.15 -5.61 1.03
N THR A 129 -8.94 -4.97 2.17
CA THR A 129 -9.70 -5.23 3.38
C THR A 129 -10.01 -3.90 4.06
N VAL A 130 -11.18 -3.84 4.66
CA VAL A 130 -11.64 -2.69 5.45
C VAL A 130 -12.19 -3.19 6.78
N THR A 131 -12.47 -2.27 7.69
CA THR A 131 -13.11 -2.61 8.95
C THR A 131 -14.44 -3.31 8.69
N ASN A 132 -14.60 -4.50 9.25
CA ASN A 132 -15.80 -5.32 9.11
C ASN A 132 -16.86 -4.86 10.11
N ASP A 133 -18.05 -4.53 9.61
CA ASP A 133 -19.20 -4.16 10.43
C ASP A 133 -20.00 -5.36 10.96
N GLY A 134 -19.52 -6.56 10.68
CA GLY A 134 -20.18 -7.80 11.08
C GLY A 134 -21.17 -8.36 10.06
N SER A 135 -21.37 -7.69 8.92
CA SER A 135 -22.36 -8.07 7.92
C SER A 135 -21.86 -9.07 6.87
N GLY A 136 -20.56 -9.31 6.78
CA GLY A 136 -19.97 -10.17 5.76
C GLY A 136 -18.82 -11.02 6.29
N PRO A 137 -18.18 -11.79 5.38
CA PRO A 137 -17.07 -12.65 5.78
C PRO A 137 -15.89 -11.83 6.28
N SER A 138 -15.15 -12.39 7.25
CA SER A 138 -13.98 -11.79 7.86
C SER A 138 -12.72 -12.61 7.56
N LEU A 139 -11.54 -11.98 7.77
CA LEU A 139 -10.25 -12.66 7.60
C LEU A 139 -9.99 -13.72 8.67
N GLY A 140 -10.69 -13.68 9.80
CA GLY A 140 -10.56 -14.67 10.87
C GLY A 140 -11.88 -14.89 11.57
N GLU A 141 -12.08 -16.10 12.08
CA GLU A 141 -13.31 -16.47 12.76
C GLU A 141 -13.41 -15.89 14.17
N LYS A 142 -12.26 -15.49 14.74
CA LYS A 142 -12.16 -14.95 16.10
C LYS A 142 -10.92 -14.06 16.24
N GLY A 143 -10.89 -13.25 17.29
CA GLY A 143 -9.76 -12.38 17.57
C GLY A 143 -9.73 -11.15 16.66
N PRO A 144 -8.59 -10.43 16.61
CA PRO A 144 -8.49 -9.16 15.87
C PRO A 144 -8.76 -9.25 14.38
N LEU A 145 -8.52 -10.40 13.74
CA LEU A 145 -8.76 -10.58 12.31
C LEU A 145 -10.25 -10.62 11.97
N GLN A 146 -11.11 -10.85 12.96
CA GLN A 146 -12.56 -10.75 12.79
C GLN A 146 -13.00 -9.33 12.42
N SER A 147 -12.19 -8.32 12.78
CA SER A 147 -12.44 -6.92 12.48
C SER A 147 -12.19 -6.53 11.03
N TRP A 148 -11.67 -7.45 10.21
CA TRP A 148 -11.30 -7.17 8.82
C TRP A 148 -12.15 -7.98 7.86
N THR A 149 -12.59 -7.33 6.76
CA THR A 149 -13.37 -8.02 5.72
C THR A 149 -12.51 -9.00 4.93
N SER A 150 -13.13 -10.10 4.48
CA SER A 150 -12.55 -10.99 3.49
C SER A 150 -13.18 -10.69 2.14
N GLU A 151 -12.39 -10.16 1.20
CA GLU A 151 -12.85 -9.74 -0.13
C GLU A 151 -12.04 -10.45 -1.21
N ASP A 152 -12.66 -10.69 -2.35
CA ASP A 152 -11.99 -11.27 -3.51
C ASP A 152 -11.04 -10.27 -4.14
N THR A 153 -10.07 -10.77 -4.90
CA THR A 153 -9.18 -9.93 -5.70
C THR A 153 -9.96 -9.19 -6.78
N VAL A 154 -9.49 -8.00 -7.11
CA VAL A 154 -10.08 -7.16 -8.16
C VAL A 154 -8.99 -6.85 -9.18
N ASN A 155 -9.28 -7.09 -10.46
CA ASN A 155 -8.36 -6.79 -11.54
C ASN A 155 -8.25 -5.26 -11.75
N TYR A 156 -7.06 -4.76 -12.02
CA TYR A 156 -6.84 -3.32 -12.24
C TYR A 156 -7.66 -2.79 -13.43
N ASP A 157 -7.79 -3.56 -14.49
CA ASP A 157 -8.57 -3.14 -15.65
C ASP A 157 -10.01 -2.82 -15.27
N LYS A 158 -10.60 -3.63 -14.38
CA LYS A 158 -11.96 -3.41 -13.90
C LYS A 158 -12.07 -2.13 -13.06
N LEU A 159 -11.06 -1.84 -12.24
CA LEU A 159 -11.03 -0.60 -11.46
C LEU A 159 -10.86 0.62 -12.35
N GLU A 160 -9.99 0.55 -13.35
CA GLU A 160 -9.74 1.61 -14.31
C GLU A 160 -10.98 1.90 -15.17
N GLU A 161 -11.75 0.87 -15.54
CA GLU A 161 -13.02 1.03 -16.27
C GLU A 161 -14.07 1.78 -15.44
N SER A 162 -14.15 1.52 -14.12
CA SER A 162 -15.14 2.19 -13.28
C SER A 162 -14.83 3.66 -13.04
N ASP A 163 -13.57 4.09 -13.22
CA ASP A 163 -13.17 5.49 -13.11
C ASP A 163 -13.51 6.33 -14.35
N VAL A 164 -13.86 5.68 -15.46
CA VAL A 164 -14.18 6.34 -16.74
C VAL A 164 -15.68 6.57 -16.91
N GLY A 165 -16.45 6.06 -16.00
CA GLY A 165 -17.89 6.27 -15.99
C GLY A 165 -18.30 7.57 -15.29
#